data_551300228001451e5d72bfcc667fdef8
#
_entry.id   551300228001451e5d72bfcc667fdef8
#
_cell.length_a   1.000
_cell.length_b   1.000
_cell.length_c   1.000
_cell.angle_alpha   90.00
_cell.angle_beta   90.00
_cell.angle_gamma   90.00
#
_symmetry.space_group_name_H-M   'P 1'
#
loop_
_entity.id
_entity.type
_entity.pdbx_description
1 polymer ?
#
loop_
_entity_poly.entity_id
_entity_poly.type
_entity_poly.pdbx_seq_one_letter_code
_entity_poly.pdbx_strand_id
1 'polypeptide(L)'
;MKDTAGKLLYIGKAANLKRRVSSYFLRSYDARIQSMVSRIAKIEYKETDSALEALILEATLIKKNQPPYNVLEKDDTSFIFIEITKETYPRVLLVRGRMPSQGKRFGPFMSTQQSRQALRLIRKIFPFSVHPAEKIGKFKRPCFDYEIGLCPGTCVGVVNRRDYLKNIRNIKLFLEGKKKRVLSNLKKEMVLTSKKMEFEQALKIKRQIFSLEHIQDTGFINETETLREGKKLRLEGYDISNISGSSAVGSMVVFVGGKPAKSEYRKFKIRGSAGSDDTRMMKEVLTRRFGNNWSHPDVILVDGGLPQVNAAKNILHKLGLRIPLIGIAKGPERKRNDFFGNIPLGVTEKELIALRDEAHRFAIRYHKKVRAEKFLKKSK
;
A
#
# COMPACT_ATOMS: atom_id res chain seq x y z
N MET A 1 9.82 5.60 18.87
CA MET A 1 11.09 6.31 18.74
C MET A 1 11.06 7.47 19.72
N LYS A 2 12.11 7.61 20.54
CA LYS A 2 12.22 8.61 21.61
C LYS A 2 13.53 9.38 21.48
N ASP A 3 13.55 10.64 21.93
CA ASP A 3 14.78 11.44 22.06
C ASP A 3 15.54 11.14 23.36
N THR A 4 16.65 11.85 23.58
CA THR A 4 17.49 11.74 24.77
C THR A 4 16.77 12.07 26.08
N ALA A 5 15.74 12.95 26.02
CA ALA A 5 14.88 13.30 27.15
C ALA A 5 13.74 12.29 27.38
N GLY A 6 13.66 11.19 26.59
CA GLY A 6 12.60 10.20 26.67
C GLY A 6 11.27 10.62 26.02
N LYS A 7 11.20 11.78 25.37
CA LYS A 7 10.01 12.29 24.67
C LYS A 7 9.75 11.47 23.41
N LEU A 8 8.49 11.09 23.18
CA LEU A 8 8.08 10.38 21.96
C LEU A 8 8.16 11.32 20.75
N LEU A 9 8.97 10.94 19.77
CA LEU A 9 9.13 11.63 18.49
C LEU A 9 8.15 11.10 17.44
N TYR A 10 8.07 9.77 17.34
CA TYR A 10 7.32 9.08 16.29
C TYR A 10 6.79 7.73 16.77
N ILE A 11 5.59 7.38 16.35
CA ILE A 11 4.93 6.09 16.54
C ILE A 11 4.59 5.54 15.15
N GLY A 12 4.89 4.28 14.89
CA GLY A 12 4.57 3.61 13.65
C GLY A 12 4.50 2.11 13.82
N LYS A 13 3.86 1.43 12.88
CA LYS A 13 3.73 -0.02 12.84
C LYS A 13 4.51 -0.62 11.67
N ALA A 14 4.86 -1.89 11.77
CA ALA A 14 5.49 -2.64 10.70
C ALA A 14 5.27 -4.14 10.88
N ALA A 15 5.16 -4.89 9.79
CA ALA A 15 5.20 -6.35 9.84
C ALA A 15 6.62 -6.86 10.13
N ASN A 16 7.65 -6.14 9.65
CA ASN A 16 9.07 -6.39 9.98
C ASN A 16 9.70 -5.13 10.55
N LEU A 17 9.85 -5.10 11.89
CA LEU A 17 10.39 -3.95 12.61
C LEU A 17 11.84 -3.65 12.25
N LYS A 18 12.70 -4.68 12.12
CA LYS A 18 14.11 -4.50 11.76
C LYS A 18 14.24 -3.80 10.42
N ARG A 19 13.54 -4.28 9.40
CA ARG A 19 13.52 -3.70 8.07
C ARG A 19 12.98 -2.26 8.07
N ARG A 20 11.91 -2.01 8.82
CA ARG A 20 11.30 -0.68 8.95
C ARG A 20 12.25 0.31 9.61
N VAL A 21 12.84 -0.06 10.73
CA VAL A 21 13.77 0.79 11.47
C VAL A 21 15.01 1.08 10.61
N SER A 22 15.64 0.06 10.03
CA SER A 22 16.82 0.24 9.18
C SER A 22 16.53 1.17 7.99
N SER A 23 15.31 1.17 7.45
CA SER A 23 14.97 2.04 6.33
C SER A 23 15.11 3.52 6.67
N TYR A 24 14.90 3.95 7.91
CA TYR A 24 15.07 5.35 8.33
C TYR A 24 16.52 5.80 8.34
N PHE A 25 17.47 4.89 8.57
CA PHE A 25 18.92 5.20 8.67
C PHE A 25 19.65 4.99 7.34
N LEU A 26 19.12 4.16 6.44
CA LEU A 26 19.79 3.80 5.17
C LEU A 26 19.39 4.68 3.98
N ARG A 27 18.35 5.50 4.09
CA ARG A 27 17.83 6.31 2.98
C ARG A 27 18.06 7.79 3.21
N SER A 28 18.28 8.50 2.09
CA SER A 28 18.15 9.96 2.06
C SER A 28 16.66 10.30 2.08
N TYR A 29 16.19 10.86 3.17
CA TYR A 29 14.83 11.38 3.35
C TYR A 29 14.81 12.90 3.19
N ASP A 30 13.60 13.48 3.16
CA ASP A 30 13.43 14.92 3.28
C ASP A 30 14.02 15.45 4.62
N ALA A 31 14.27 16.74 4.68
CA ALA A 31 14.92 17.40 5.82
C ALA A 31 14.23 17.13 7.15
N ARG A 32 12.91 16.90 7.13
CA ARG A 32 12.10 16.63 8.32
C ARG A 32 12.37 15.24 8.91
N ILE A 33 12.40 14.20 8.06
CA ILE A 33 12.72 12.84 8.52
C ILE A 33 14.18 12.78 8.95
N GLN A 34 15.10 13.49 8.27
CA GLN A 34 16.48 13.61 8.70
C GLN A 34 16.56 14.24 10.10
N SER A 35 15.82 15.34 10.35
CA SER A 35 15.70 15.96 11.67
C SER A 35 15.12 15.03 12.73
N MET A 36 14.15 14.17 12.37
CA MET A 36 13.65 13.14 13.29
C MET A 36 14.74 12.13 13.62
N VAL A 37 15.42 11.61 12.59
CA VAL A 37 16.43 10.55 12.74
C VAL A 37 17.61 11.02 13.58
N SER A 38 18.09 12.26 13.40
CA SER A 38 19.19 12.82 14.20
C SER A 38 18.86 12.98 15.70
N ARG A 39 17.58 13.01 16.05
CA ARG A 39 17.10 13.14 17.43
C ARG A 39 16.78 11.82 18.11
N ILE A 40 16.76 10.68 17.37
CA ILE A 40 16.43 9.37 17.93
C ILE A 40 17.56 8.91 18.84
N ALA A 41 17.26 8.75 20.14
CA ALA A 41 18.16 8.12 21.11
C ALA A 41 17.74 6.69 21.47
N LYS A 42 16.42 6.40 21.46
CA LYS A 42 15.91 5.09 21.87
C LYS A 42 14.75 4.65 20.96
N ILE A 43 14.74 3.35 20.63
CA ILE A 43 13.63 2.71 19.90
C ILE A 43 13.02 1.66 20.81
N GLU A 44 11.72 1.80 21.09
CA GLU A 44 10.92 0.82 21.81
C GLU A 44 9.91 0.18 20.84
N TYR A 45 9.60 -1.09 21.05
CA TYR A 45 8.60 -1.78 20.24
C TYR A 45 7.66 -2.61 21.12
N LYS A 46 6.51 -2.93 20.54
CA LYS A 46 5.52 -3.82 21.13
C LYS A 46 4.97 -4.72 20.03
N GLU A 47 5.04 -6.01 20.26
CA GLU A 47 4.46 -7.01 19.35
C GLU A 47 2.95 -7.11 19.56
N THR A 48 2.25 -7.44 18.48
CA THR A 48 0.80 -7.64 18.44
C THR A 48 0.49 -8.90 17.64
N ASP A 49 -0.61 -9.58 17.97
CA ASP A 49 -0.98 -10.85 17.32
C ASP A 49 -1.43 -10.65 15.85
N SER A 50 -1.75 -9.40 15.45
CA SER A 50 -2.22 -9.10 14.10
C SER A 50 -1.91 -7.67 13.67
N ALA A 51 -1.84 -7.42 12.35
CA ALA A 51 -1.66 -6.08 11.80
C ALA A 51 -2.87 -5.16 12.10
N LEU A 52 -4.06 -5.73 12.25
CA LEU A 52 -5.25 -4.98 12.68
C LEU A 52 -5.07 -4.47 14.12
N GLU A 53 -4.52 -5.28 15.03
CA GLU A 53 -4.21 -4.85 16.39
C GLU A 53 -3.08 -3.81 16.41
N ALA A 54 -2.05 -3.99 15.58
CA ALA A 54 -1.00 -3.00 15.42
C ALA A 54 -1.56 -1.64 14.96
N LEU A 55 -2.51 -1.63 14.02
CA LEU A 55 -3.17 -0.41 13.54
C LEU A 55 -3.97 0.29 14.67
N ILE A 56 -4.71 -0.47 15.46
CA ILE A 56 -5.50 0.06 16.57
C ILE A 56 -4.58 0.59 17.68
N LEU A 57 -3.50 -0.14 17.98
CA LEU A 57 -2.52 0.27 18.99
C LEU A 57 -1.79 1.55 18.56
N GLU A 58 -1.34 1.64 17.30
CA GLU A 58 -0.73 2.83 16.72
C GLU A 58 -1.65 4.06 16.88
N ALA A 59 -2.92 3.95 16.45
CA ALA A 59 -3.89 5.03 16.57
C ALA A 59 -4.15 5.45 18.03
N THR A 60 -4.22 4.48 18.94
CA THR A 60 -4.42 4.75 20.38
C THR A 60 -3.22 5.48 20.99
N LEU A 61 -2.01 5.05 20.63
CA LEU A 61 -0.78 5.67 21.14
C LEU A 61 -0.56 7.07 20.55
N ILE A 62 -0.86 7.28 19.27
CA ILE A 62 -0.80 8.61 18.63
C ILE A 62 -1.79 9.55 19.32
N LYS A 63 -3.03 9.11 19.55
CA LYS A 63 -4.03 9.92 20.26
C LYS A 63 -3.58 10.32 21.65
N LYS A 64 -2.96 9.39 22.39
CA LYS A 64 -2.54 9.63 23.79
C LYS A 64 -1.32 10.56 23.86
N ASN A 65 -0.35 10.40 22.97
CA ASN A 65 0.97 11.03 23.12
C ASN A 65 1.22 12.18 22.15
N GLN A 66 0.41 12.33 21.09
CA GLN A 66 0.51 13.38 20.07
C GLN A 66 1.96 13.61 19.58
N PRO A 67 2.66 12.56 19.07
CA PRO A 67 4.07 12.70 18.72
C PRO A 67 4.25 13.69 17.57
N PRO A 68 5.25 14.59 17.63
CA PRO A 68 5.39 15.70 16.67
C PRO A 68 5.52 15.23 15.23
N TYR A 69 6.24 14.14 14.99
CA TYR A 69 6.44 13.64 13.63
C TYR A 69 5.28 12.79 13.08
N ASN A 70 4.24 12.51 13.88
CA ASN A 70 2.97 11.96 13.41
C ASN A 70 1.91 13.05 13.12
N VAL A 71 1.97 14.19 13.84
CA VAL A 71 0.93 15.22 13.82
C VAL A 71 1.22 16.31 12.79
N LEU A 72 2.49 16.70 12.63
CA LEU A 72 2.91 17.84 11.78
C LEU A 72 2.69 17.66 10.27
N GLU A 73 2.28 16.49 9.79
CA GLU A 73 2.15 16.22 8.35
C GLU A 73 0.81 16.55 7.73
N LYS A 74 -0.21 16.78 8.55
CA LYS A 74 -1.56 16.84 8.00
C LYS A 74 -2.38 17.93 8.68
N ASP A 75 -2.97 18.79 7.86
CA ASP A 75 -4.15 19.56 8.29
C ASP A 75 -5.14 18.63 8.97
N ASP A 76 -5.83 19.11 10.03
CA ASP A 76 -6.87 18.37 10.76
C ASP A 76 -7.94 17.73 9.85
N THR A 77 -8.06 18.21 8.60
CA THR A 77 -8.95 17.64 7.57
C THR A 77 -8.55 16.28 7.07
N SER A 78 -7.29 15.85 7.22
CA SER A 78 -6.78 14.62 6.62
C SER A 78 -6.82 13.40 7.52
N PHE A 79 -7.05 13.57 8.83
CA PHE A 79 -7.17 12.45 9.75
C PHE A 79 -8.50 11.70 9.59
N ILE A 80 -8.40 10.37 9.57
CA ILE A 80 -9.54 9.47 9.49
C ILE A 80 -9.84 8.91 10.89
N PHE A 81 -11.12 8.84 11.21
CA PHE A 81 -11.60 8.23 12.45
C PHE A 81 -12.66 7.18 12.15
N ILE A 82 -12.71 6.15 12.98
CA ILE A 82 -13.87 5.26 13.07
C ILE A 82 -14.82 5.85 14.12
N GLU A 83 -16.02 6.18 13.70
CA GLU A 83 -17.06 6.75 14.58
C GLU A 83 -18.18 5.74 14.83
N ILE A 84 -18.55 5.55 16.10
CA ILE A 84 -19.75 4.82 16.51
C ILE A 84 -20.80 5.89 16.88
N THR A 85 -21.87 5.98 16.10
CA THR A 85 -22.92 7.00 16.25
C THR A 85 -23.74 6.79 17.52
N LYS A 86 -24.42 7.86 17.99
CA LYS A 86 -25.38 7.79 19.13
C LYS A 86 -26.82 7.67 18.60
N GLU A 87 -27.12 6.54 17.96
CA GLU A 87 -28.44 6.23 17.43
C GLU A 87 -29.04 5.05 18.17
N THR A 88 -30.34 4.78 17.98
CA THR A 88 -31.01 3.59 18.52
C THR A 88 -30.32 2.31 18.08
N TYR A 89 -29.90 2.28 16.81
CA TYR A 89 -29.01 1.25 16.22
C TYR A 89 -27.72 1.94 15.76
N PRO A 90 -26.70 2.08 16.63
CA PRO A 90 -25.47 2.79 16.30
C PRO A 90 -24.79 2.26 15.05
N ARG A 91 -24.44 3.13 14.13
CA ARG A 91 -23.63 2.81 12.95
C ARG A 91 -22.14 2.91 13.25
N VAL A 92 -21.35 2.19 12.50
CA VAL A 92 -19.88 2.30 12.55
C VAL A 92 -19.39 2.85 11.21
N LEU A 93 -18.88 4.08 11.23
CA LEU A 93 -18.59 4.87 10.04
C LEU A 93 -17.12 5.32 10.01
N LEU A 94 -16.58 5.52 8.80
CA LEU A 94 -15.33 6.24 8.62
C LEU A 94 -15.63 7.71 8.39
N VAL A 95 -15.09 8.58 9.24
CA VAL A 95 -15.30 10.02 9.19
C VAL A 95 -13.97 10.77 9.17
N ARG A 96 -13.97 11.97 8.58
CA ARG A 96 -12.80 12.87 8.61
C ARG A 96 -12.85 13.76 9.86
N GLY A 97 -11.68 14.21 10.33
CA GLY A 97 -11.52 14.89 11.62
C GLY A 97 -12.42 16.09 11.87
N ARG A 98 -12.64 16.94 10.85
CA ARG A 98 -13.44 18.17 10.97
C ARG A 98 -14.96 17.96 10.91
N MET A 99 -15.45 16.77 10.56
CA MET A 99 -16.90 16.56 10.52
C MET A 99 -17.50 16.62 11.92
N PRO A 100 -18.67 17.29 12.11
CA PRO A 100 -19.38 17.27 13.38
C PRO A 100 -19.63 15.83 13.84
N SER A 101 -19.47 15.56 15.11
CA SER A 101 -19.66 14.24 15.67
C SER A 101 -20.56 14.28 16.89
N GLN A 102 -21.57 13.41 16.89
CA GLN A 102 -22.37 13.11 18.09
C GLN A 102 -22.00 11.73 18.66
N GLY A 103 -21.05 11.03 18.04
CA GLY A 103 -20.65 9.67 18.38
C GLY A 103 -19.30 9.56 19.10
N LYS A 104 -18.91 8.33 19.40
CA LYS A 104 -17.57 8.03 19.93
C LYS A 104 -16.58 7.76 18.79
N ARG A 105 -15.50 8.53 18.73
CA ARG A 105 -14.45 8.42 17.73
C ARG A 105 -13.22 7.66 18.23
N PHE A 106 -12.72 6.81 17.35
CA PHE A 106 -11.48 6.04 17.51
C PHE A 106 -10.50 6.44 16.39
N GLY A 107 -9.25 6.63 16.71
CA GLY A 107 -8.22 7.17 15.83
C GLY A 107 -7.40 8.25 16.52
N PRO A 108 -6.58 9.00 15.81
CA PRO A 108 -6.54 9.13 14.34
C PRO A 108 -5.89 7.95 13.65
N PHE A 109 -6.38 7.60 12.47
CA PHE A 109 -5.76 6.63 11.58
C PHE A 109 -5.06 7.35 10.42
N MET A 110 -3.84 6.91 10.09
CA MET A 110 -3.00 7.60 9.11
C MET A 110 -3.36 7.23 7.65
N SER A 111 -3.99 6.09 7.41
CA SER A 111 -4.33 5.60 6.07
C SER A 111 -5.82 5.29 5.93
N THR A 112 -6.47 5.95 4.96
CA THR A 112 -7.87 5.69 4.59
C THR A 112 -8.07 4.25 4.10
N GLN A 113 -7.14 3.72 3.33
CA GLN A 113 -7.22 2.38 2.77
C GLN A 113 -7.15 1.33 3.87
N GLN A 114 -6.18 1.44 4.78
CA GLN A 114 -6.04 0.52 5.91
C GLN A 114 -7.23 0.61 6.86
N SER A 115 -7.76 1.81 7.10
CA SER A 115 -8.97 2.01 7.91
C SER A 115 -10.20 1.33 7.30
N ARG A 116 -10.36 1.42 5.97
CA ARG A 116 -11.44 0.70 5.25
C ARG A 116 -11.29 -0.82 5.33
N GLN A 117 -10.08 -1.32 5.19
CA GLN A 117 -9.79 -2.76 5.33
C GLN A 117 -10.06 -3.23 6.76
N ALA A 118 -9.59 -2.48 7.76
CA ALA A 118 -9.86 -2.74 9.18
C ALA A 118 -11.37 -2.82 9.46
N LEU A 119 -12.12 -1.84 8.97
CA LEU A 119 -13.56 -1.79 9.17
C LEU A 119 -14.29 -2.94 8.47
N ARG A 120 -13.84 -3.36 7.29
CA ARG A 120 -14.37 -4.56 6.60
C ARG A 120 -14.12 -5.84 7.40
N LEU A 121 -12.93 -6.02 7.99
CA LEU A 121 -12.64 -7.19 8.82
C LEU A 121 -13.47 -7.17 10.11
N ILE A 122 -13.55 -6.03 10.78
CA ILE A 122 -14.39 -5.87 11.98
C ILE A 122 -15.84 -6.22 11.65
N ARG A 123 -16.36 -5.78 10.49
CA ARG A 123 -17.74 -6.03 10.08
C ARG A 123 -18.03 -7.49 9.77
N LYS A 124 -17.05 -8.24 9.28
CA LYS A 124 -17.17 -9.70 9.09
C LYS A 124 -17.25 -10.45 10.42
N ILE A 125 -16.56 -9.97 11.44
CA ILE A 125 -16.56 -10.60 12.77
C ILE A 125 -17.79 -10.17 13.56
N PHE A 126 -18.10 -8.88 13.54
CA PHE A 126 -19.21 -8.23 14.22
C PHE A 126 -20.09 -7.50 13.22
N PRO A 127 -21.09 -8.14 12.64
CA PRO A 127 -22.00 -7.49 11.70
C PRO A 127 -22.67 -6.25 12.32
N PHE A 128 -22.68 -5.14 11.58
CA PHE A 128 -23.31 -3.91 12.01
C PHE A 128 -24.02 -3.20 10.84
N SER A 129 -25.04 -2.38 11.20
CA SER A 129 -25.79 -1.59 10.24
C SER A 129 -25.00 -0.41 9.72
N VAL A 130 -25.16 -0.11 8.44
CA VAL A 130 -24.79 1.18 7.82
C VAL A 130 -26.00 1.99 7.39
N HIS A 131 -27.21 1.44 7.61
CA HIS A 131 -28.47 2.10 7.27
C HIS A 131 -28.73 3.26 8.24
N PRO A 132 -29.13 4.43 7.73
CA PRO A 132 -29.54 5.55 8.59
C PRO A 132 -30.79 5.19 9.38
N ALA A 133 -31.00 5.89 10.50
CA ALA A 133 -32.07 5.58 11.47
C ALA A 133 -33.47 5.50 10.84
N GLU A 134 -33.73 6.35 9.84
CA GLU A 134 -35.02 6.42 9.13
C GLU A 134 -35.35 5.17 8.32
N LYS A 135 -34.32 4.36 7.99
CA LYS A 135 -34.46 3.13 7.18
C LYS A 135 -34.51 1.85 7.99
N ILE A 136 -34.36 1.94 9.31
CA ILE A 136 -34.42 0.76 10.20
C ILE A 136 -35.84 0.18 10.24
N GLY A 137 -35.94 -1.13 9.97
CA GLY A 137 -37.20 -1.85 9.95
C GLY A 137 -38.16 -1.53 8.80
N LYS A 138 -37.75 -0.68 7.83
CA LYS A 138 -38.64 -0.20 6.76
C LYS A 138 -38.46 -0.95 5.42
N PHE A 139 -37.49 -1.80 5.30
CA PHE A 139 -37.28 -2.56 4.06
C PHE A 139 -38.25 -3.72 3.97
N LYS A 140 -38.91 -3.88 2.82
CA LYS A 140 -39.80 -5.03 2.54
C LYS A 140 -39.02 -6.33 2.34
N ARG A 141 -37.76 -6.25 1.92
CA ARG A 141 -36.85 -7.38 1.71
C ARG A 141 -35.51 -7.09 2.39
N PRO A 142 -34.78 -8.13 2.84
CA PRO A 142 -33.46 -7.98 3.39
C PRO A 142 -32.52 -7.24 2.40
N CYS A 143 -31.60 -6.43 2.92
CA CYS A 143 -30.58 -5.78 2.10
C CYS A 143 -29.51 -6.80 1.68
N PHE A 144 -28.76 -6.49 0.63
CA PHE A 144 -27.66 -7.34 0.16
C PHE A 144 -26.63 -7.65 1.26
N ASP A 145 -26.30 -6.67 2.12
CA ASP A 145 -25.38 -6.89 3.24
C ASP A 145 -25.91 -7.92 4.26
N TYR A 146 -27.23 -8.10 4.37
CA TYR A 146 -27.83 -9.13 5.20
C TYR A 146 -27.60 -10.53 4.59
N GLU A 147 -27.83 -10.67 3.28
CA GLU A 147 -27.62 -11.93 2.57
C GLU A 147 -26.17 -12.44 2.68
N ILE A 148 -25.20 -11.53 2.66
CA ILE A 148 -23.78 -11.87 2.81
C ILE A 148 -23.27 -11.82 4.26
N GLY A 149 -24.18 -11.71 5.25
CA GLY A 149 -23.84 -11.76 6.67
C GLY A 149 -23.16 -10.54 7.27
N LEU A 150 -23.13 -9.39 6.57
CA LEU A 150 -22.52 -8.14 7.05
C LEU A 150 -23.52 -7.21 7.77
N CYS A 151 -24.82 -7.38 7.55
CA CYS A 151 -25.87 -6.66 8.26
C CYS A 151 -26.63 -7.63 9.18
N PRO A 152 -26.87 -7.30 10.44
CA PRO A 152 -27.57 -8.22 11.34
C PRO A 152 -29.10 -8.21 11.16
N GLY A 153 -29.63 -7.58 10.11
CA GLY A 153 -31.07 -7.54 9.81
C GLY A 153 -31.79 -6.31 10.38
N THR A 154 -31.06 -5.24 10.69
CA THR A 154 -31.68 -3.97 11.13
C THR A 154 -32.58 -3.36 10.07
N CYS A 155 -32.28 -3.58 8.77
CA CYS A 155 -33.09 -3.06 7.64
C CYS A 155 -34.54 -3.58 7.63
N VAL A 156 -34.75 -4.84 7.98
CA VAL A 156 -36.08 -5.50 8.05
C VAL A 156 -36.57 -5.68 9.48
N GLY A 157 -35.84 -5.19 10.50
CA GLY A 157 -36.25 -5.22 11.89
C GLY A 157 -36.16 -6.58 12.59
N VAL A 158 -35.49 -7.59 12.00
CA VAL A 158 -35.42 -8.95 12.59
C VAL A 158 -34.41 -9.07 13.73
N VAL A 159 -33.47 -8.14 13.86
CA VAL A 159 -32.48 -8.19 14.95
C VAL A 159 -33.00 -7.52 16.21
N ASN A 160 -32.89 -8.23 17.34
CA ASN A 160 -33.19 -7.64 18.64
C ASN A 160 -32.16 -6.53 18.97
N ARG A 161 -32.66 -5.38 19.45
CA ARG A 161 -31.83 -4.23 19.83
C ARG A 161 -30.78 -4.60 20.89
N ARG A 162 -31.11 -5.45 21.86
CA ARG A 162 -30.19 -5.88 22.92
C ARG A 162 -28.99 -6.63 22.33
N ASP A 163 -29.21 -7.53 21.39
CA ASP A 163 -28.15 -8.31 20.76
C ASP A 163 -27.32 -7.45 19.81
N TYR A 164 -27.96 -6.53 19.08
CA TYR A 164 -27.25 -5.55 18.29
C TYR A 164 -26.28 -4.71 19.13
N LEU A 165 -26.74 -4.18 20.27
CA LEU A 165 -25.92 -3.38 21.18
C LEU A 165 -24.78 -4.19 21.83
N LYS A 166 -24.91 -5.51 21.99
CA LYS A 166 -23.79 -6.38 22.41
C LYS A 166 -22.67 -6.36 21.37
N ASN A 167 -23.03 -6.52 20.08
CA ASN A 167 -22.04 -6.45 18.98
C ASN A 167 -21.34 -5.08 18.98
N ILE A 168 -22.08 -3.99 19.07
CA ILE A 168 -21.51 -2.63 19.13
C ILE A 168 -20.57 -2.48 20.34
N ARG A 169 -20.91 -3.03 21.50
CA ARG A 169 -20.05 -3.03 22.69
C ARG A 169 -18.74 -3.79 22.45
N ASN A 170 -18.82 -4.93 21.78
CA ASN A 170 -17.63 -5.73 21.42
C ASN A 170 -16.75 -4.97 20.42
N ILE A 171 -17.34 -4.33 19.40
CA ILE A 171 -16.61 -3.45 18.47
C ILE A 171 -15.90 -2.32 19.22
N LYS A 172 -16.59 -1.66 20.15
CA LYS A 172 -16.03 -0.59 20.97
C LYS A 172 -14.82 -1.07 21.79
N LEU A 173 -14.95 -2.19 22.48
CA LEU A 173 -13.86 -2.79 23.26
C LEU A 173 -12.68 -3.19 22.36
N PHE A 174 -12.96 -3.73 21.19
CA PHE A 174 -11.92 -4.11 20.22
C PHE A 174 -11.15 -2.87 19.73
N LEU A 175 -11.85 -1.81 19.34
CA LEU A 175 -11.24 -0.53 18.93
C LEU A 175 -10.52 0.21 20.07
N GLU A 176 -10.79 -0.15 21.33
CA GLU A 176 -10.04 0.28 22.52
C GLU A 176 -8.78 -0.60 22.77
N GLY A 177 -8.48 -1.58 21.91
CA GLY A 177 -7.35 -2.51 22.09
C GLY A 177 -7.59 -3.59 23.16
N LYS A 178 -8.84 -3.82 23.58
CA LYS A 178 -9.22 -4.75 24.65
C LYS A 178 -9.67 -6.12 24.10
N LYS A 179 -8.98 -6.68 23.10
CA LYS A 179 -9.31 -7.97 22.46
C LYS A 179 -9.51 -9.10 23.48
N LYS A 180 -8.62 -9.22 24.46
CA LYS A 180 -8.74 -10.25 25.52
C LYS A 180 -10.07 -10.19 26.26
N ARG A 181 -10.55 -8.97 26.55
CA ARG A 181 -11.86 -8.77 27.19
C ARG A 181 -13.02 -9.16 26.28
N VAL A 182 -12.92 -8.83 24.97
CA VAL A 182 -13.92 -9.28 23.99
C VAL A 182 -14.01 -10.79 23.93
N LEU A 183 -12.87 -11.47 23.83
CA LEU A 183 -12.80 -12.94 23.81
C LEU A 183 -13.39 -13.55 25.10
N SER A 184 -13.06 -13.01 26.28
CA SER A 184 -13.63 -13.47 27.56
C SER A 184 -15.16 -13.32 27.59
N ASN A 185 -15.69 -12.18 27.12
CA ASN A 185 -17.14 -11.94 27.06
C ASN A 185 -17.83 -12.93 26.10
N LEU A 186 -17.27 -13.14 24.91
CA LEU A 186 -17.79 -14.08 23.93
C LEU A 186 -17.76 -15.53 24.43
N LYS A 187 -16.66 -15.96 25.08
CA LYS A 187 -16.56 -17.31 25.67
C LYS A 187 -17.63 -17.53 26.76
N LYS A 188 -17.85 -16.55 27.64
CA LYS A 188 -18.92 -16.61 28.65
C LYS A 188 -20.32 -16.69 27.99
N GLU A 189 -20.57 -15.85 26.98
CA GLU A 189 -21.84 -15.85 26.26
C GLU A 189 -22.10 -17.18 25.54
N MET A 190 -21.07 -17.75 24.87
CA MET A 190 -21.16 -19.04 24.23
C MET A 190 -21.56 -20.18 25.18
N VAL A 191 -20.97 -20.21 26.39
CA VAL A 191 -21.34 -21.20 27.42
C VAL A 191 -22.80 -21.02 27.88
N LEU A 192 -23.23 -19.76 28.08
CA LEU A 192 -24.61 -19.46 28.50
C LEU A 192 -25.65 -19.84 27.45
N THR A 193 -25.38 -19.53 26.15
CA THR A 193 -26.30 -19.91 25.06
C THR A 193 -26.32 -21.43 24.85
N SER A 194 -25.18 -22.10 24.99
CA SER A 194 -25.12 -23.57 24.92
C SER A 194 -25.94 -24.22 26.06
N LYS A 195 -25.85 -23.72 27.29
CA LYS A 195 -26.68 -24.20 28.42
C LYS A 195 -28.17 -24.01 28.19
N LYS A 196 -28.57 -22.99 27.42
CA LYS A 196 -29.98 -22.73 27.02
C LYS A 196 -30.42 -23.54 25.81
N MET A 197 -29.58 -24.44 25.30
CA MET A 197 -29.83 -25.24 24.08
C MET A 197 -29.97 -24.39 22.79
N GLU A 198 -29.51 -23.11 22.80
CA GLU A 198 -29.51 -22.20 21.67
C GLU A 198 -28.27 -22.45 20.78
N PHE A 199 -28.15 -23.65 20.21
CA PHE A 199 -26.93 -24.11 19.54
C PHE A 199 -26.54 -23.30 18.31
N GLU A 200 -27.47 -22.78 17.53
CA GLU A 200 -27.17 -21.91 16.39
C GLU A 200 -26.51 -20.61 16.82
N GLN A 201 -27.01 -20.03 17.92
CA GLN A 201 -26.42 -18.82 18.46
C GLN A 201 -25.02 -19.10 19.05
N ALA A 202 -24.86 -20.20 19.78
CA ALA A 202 -23.57 -20.62 20.29
C ALA A 202 -22.56 -20.86 19.14
N LEU A 203 -22.99 -21.44 18.01
CA LEU A 203 -22.15 -21.63 16.83
C LEU A 203 -21.73 -20.29 16.19
N LYS A 204 -22.64 -19.31 16.10
CA LYS A 204 -22.30 -17.96 15.63
C LYS A 204 -21.22 -17.32 16.51
N ILE A 205 -21.37 -17.41 17.83
CA ILE A 205 -20.38 -16.87 18.78
C ILE A 205 -19.04 -17.62 18.66
N LYS A 206 -19.07 -18.95 18.51
CA LYS A 206 -17.85 -19.75 18.27
C LYS A 206 -17.09 -19.29 17.03
N ARG A 207 -17.80 -18.99 15.93
CA ARG A 207 -17.21 -18.44 14.70
C ARG A 207 -16.59 -17.05 14.93
N GLN A 208 -17.22 -16.20 15.73
CA GLN A 208 -16.65 -14.89 16.09
C GLN A 208 -15.37 -15.03 16.91
N ILE A 209 -15.33 -15.94 17.90
CA ILE A 209 -14.15 -16.24 18.70
C ILE A 209 -13.02 -16.72 17.77
N PHE A 210 -13.30 -17.72 16.92
CA PHE A 210 -12.31 -18.25 15.99
C PHE A 210 -11.77 -17.16 15.05
N SER A 211 -12.63 -16.31 14.50
CA SER A 211 -12.23 -15.21 13.61
C SER A 211 -11.37 -14.17 14.32
N LEU A 212 -11.62 -13.92 15.62
CA LEU A 212 -10.80 -13.00 16.42
C LEU A 212 -9.44 -13.59 16.79
N GLU A 213 -9.39 -14.90 17.08
CA GLU A 213 -8.15 -15.59 17.42
C GLU A 213 -7.24 -15.78 16.20
N HIS A 214 -7.85 -15.95 15.01
CA HIS A 214 -7.15 -16.22 13.73
C HIS A 214 -7.38 -15.10 12.71
N ILE A 215 -7.20 -13.84 13.10
CA ILE A 215 -7.27 -12.74 12.14
C ILE A 215 -6.13 -12.91 11.13
N GLN A 216 -6.48 -13.36 9.91
CA GLN A 216 -5.53 -13.46 8.82
C GLN A 216 -5.33 -12.09 8.18
N ASP A 217 -4.14 -11.54 8.33
CA ASP A 217 -3.76 -10.20 7.91
C ASP A 217 -3.35 -10.08 6.44
N THR A 218 -3.69 -11.07 5.61
CA THR A 218 -3.25 -11.12 4.21
C THR A 218 -3.56 -9.85 3.39
N GLY A 219 -4.47 -9.00 3.86
CA GLY A 219 -4.78 -7.70 3.24
C GLY A 219 -4.02 -6.49 3.82
N PHE A 220 -3.37 -6.63 4.99
CA PHE A 220 -2.65 -5.53 5.66
C PHE A 220 -1.14 -5.51 5.39
N ILE A 221 -0.61 -6.58 4.80
CA ILE A 221 0.83 -6.79 4.59
C ILE A 221 1.30 -6.13 3.28
N ASN A 222 0.69 -5.06 2.85
CA ASN A 222 1.33 -4.21 1.86
C ASN A 222 2.25 -3.22 2.59
N GLU A 223 3.42 -3.73 3.05
CA GLU A 223 4.51 -2.91 3.63
C GLU A 223 4.96 -1.77 2.69
N THR A 224 4.63 -1.89 1.42
CA THR A 224 4.91 -0.89 0.38
C THR A 224 4.06 0.37 0.49
N GLU A 225 2.88 0.32 1.13
CA GLU A 225 1.98 1.49 1.16
C GLU A 225 2.34 2.50 2.26
N THR A 226 2.92 2.05 3.39
CA THR A 226 3.36 2.96 4.47
C THR A 226 4.59 3.79 4.11
N LEU A 227 5.32 3.41 3.06
CA LEU A 227 6.43 4.20 2.51
C LEU A 227 6.00 5.13 1.36
N ARG A 228 4.76 5.01 0.87
CA ARG A 228 4.24 5.79 -0.28
C ARG A 228 3.55 7.09 0.10
N GLU A 229 3.28 7.35 1.39
CA GLU A 229 2.56 8.58 1.78
C GLU A 229 3.41 9.86 1.71
N GLY A 230 4.71 9.78 1.35
CA GLY A 230 5.58 10.96 1.18
C GLY A 230 6.06 11.23 -0.24
N LYS A 231 6.43 10.22 -1.02
CA LYS A 231 6.98 10.40 -2.39
C LYS A 231 6.51 9.28 -3.30
N LYS A 232 5.78 9.62 -4.34
CA LYS A 232 5.46 8.69 -5.43
C LYS A 232 6.77 8.31 -6.13
N LEU A 233 7.25 7.08 -5.92
CA LEU A 233 8.48 6.61 -6.55
C LEU A 233 8.37 6.73 -8.06
N ARG A 234 9.41 7.34 -8.66
CA ARG A 234 9.59 7.44 -10.10
C ARG A 234 10.49 6.30 -10.57
N LEU A 235 9.95 5.39 -11.34
CA LEU A 235 10.67 4.29 -11.97
C LEU A 235 10.83 4.59 -13.44
N GLU A 236 12.03 4.42 -13.98
CA GLU A 236 12.28 4.53 -15.42
C GLU A 236 12.71 3.16 -15.97
N GLY A 237 11.96 2.65 -16.94
CA GLY A 237 12.26 1.39 -17.65
C GLY A 237 12.85 1.67 -19.03
N TYR A 238 13.94 0.99 -19.34
CA TYR A 238 14.66 1.12 -20.60
C TYR A 238 14.67 -0.18 -21.37
N ASP A 239 14.28 -0.12 -22.63
CA ASP A 239 14.40 -1.20 -23.61
C ASP A 239 15.18 -0.70 -24.84
N ILE A 240 16.21 -1.44 -25.22
CA ILE A 240 16.97 -1.17 -26.44
C ILE A 240 16.63 -2.24 -27.46
N SER A 241 16.08 -1.79 -28.57
CA SER A 241 15.66 -2.68 -29.63
C SER A 241 16.31 -2.30 -30.96
N ASN A 242 16.94 -3.27 -31.62
CA ASN A 242 17.47 -3.14 -32.96
C ASN A 242 16.39 -3.38 -34.01
N ILE A 243 16.23 -2.42 -34.92
CA ILE A 243 15.47 -2.67 -36.16
C ILE A 243 16.46 -3.16 -37.19
N SER A 244 16.27 -4.39 -37.71
CA SER A 244 17.07 -4.97 -38.76
C SER A 244 17.39 -3.93 -39.87
N GLY A 245 18.63 -3.49 -39.91
CA GLY A 245 19.23 -2.81 -41.04
C GLY A 245 19.43 -1.30 -41.00
N SER A 246 18.82 -0.47 -40.13
CA SER A 246 19.06 0.98 -40.31
C SER A 246 18.82 1.95 -39.14
N SER A 247 18.22 1.58 -38.03
CA SER A 247 18.06 2.54 -36.93
C SER A 247 17.74 1.82 -35.61
N ALA A 248 18.71 1.73 -34.71
CA ALA A 248 18.48 1.30 -33.34
C ALA A 248 17.75 2.42 -32.57
N VAL A 249 16.85 2.04 -31.69
CA VAL A 249 16.06 2.96 -30.86
C VAL A 249 16.05 2.49 -29.41
N GLY A 250 16.44 3.38 -28.49
CA GLY A 250 16.18 3.21 -27.08
C GLY A 250 14.81 3.77 -26.70
N SER A 251 14.02 3.03 -25.97
CA SER A 251 12.76 3.48 -25.38
C SER A 251 12.90 3.67 -23.88
N MET A 252 12.30 4.74 -23.35
CA MET A 252 12.18 5.03 -21.93
C MET A 252 10.70 5.16 -21.58
N VAL A 253 10.26 4.38 -20.64
CA VAL A 253 8.94 4.49 -20.03
C VAL A 253 9.06 4.90 -18.57
N VAL A 254 8.06 5.58 -18.06
CA VAL A 254 8.06 6.15 -16.71
C VAL A 254 6.83 5.70 -15.95
N PHE A 255 7.05 5.17 -14.74
CA PHE A 255 5.98 4.93 -13.77
C PHE A 255 6.15 5.85 -12.58
N VAL A 256 5.05 6.45 -12.11
CA VAL A 256 5.01 7.30 -10.93
C VAL A 256 3.96 6.74 -9.97
N GLY A 257 4.42 6.31 -8.78
CA GLY A 257 3.53 5.68 -7.80
C GLY A 257 2.87 4.38 -8.30
N GLY A 258 3.61 3.58 -9.10
CA GLY A 258 3.14 2.32 -9.67
C GLY A 258 2.18 2.45 -10.86
N LYS A 259 1.98 3.67 -11.40
CA LYS A 259 1.13 3.92 -12.58
C LYS A 259 1.92 4.50 -13.74
N PRO A 260 1.59 4.13 -14.99
CA PRO A 260 2.24 4.66 -16.18
C PRO A 260 2.06 6.17 -16.32
N ALA A 261 3.15 6.95 -16.42
CA ALA A 261 3.15 8.37 -16.73
C ALA A 261 3.46 8.58 -18.22
N LYS A 262 2.49 8.30 -19.07
CA LYS A 262 2.67 8.23 -20.54
C LYS A 262 3.17 9.53 -21.18
N SER A 263 2.88 10.69 -20.61
CA SER A 263 3.38 11.99 -21.06
C SER A 263 4.89 12.13 -20.93
N GLU A 264 5.51 11.32 -20.08
CA GLU A 264 6.94 11.34 -19.80
C GLU A 264 7.72 10.25 -20.54
N TYR A 265 7.09 9.45 -21.39
CA TYR A 265 7.75 8.45 -22.23
C TYR A 265 8.62 9.12 -23.29
N ARG A 266 9.81 8.61 -23.51
CA ARG A 266 10.76 9.15 -24.48
C ARG A 266 11.34 8.07 -25.37
N LYS A 267 11.75 8.50 -26.57
CA LYS A 267 12.43 7.67 -27.57
C LYS A 267 13.76 8.31 -27.94
N PHE A 268 14.78 7.51 -27.96
CA PHE A 268 16.13 7.95 -28.29
C PHE A 268 16.55 7.27 -29.58
N LYS A 269 16.58 8.03 -30.68
CA LYS A 269 17.19 7.53 -31.91
C LYS A 269 18.70 7.44 -31.68
N ILE A 270 19.27 6.25 -31.85
CA ILE A 270 20.70 6.01 -31.68
C ILE A 270 21.45 6.62 -32.87
N ARG A 271 22.53 7.35 -32.60
CA ARG A 271 23.29 8.11 -33.60
C ARG A 271 24.56 7.39 -34.05
N GLY A 272 24.98 6.33 -33.37
CA GLY A 272 26.16 5.53 -33.73
C GLY A 272 25.92 4.54 -34.87
N SER A 273 26.96 4.17 -35.61
CA SER A 273 26.91 3.19 -36.70
C SER A 273 26.26 1.88 -36.27
N ALA A 274 25.57 1.24 -37.21
CA ALA A 274 24.87 -0.02 -37.07
C ALA A 274 25.81 -1.15 -36.70
N GLY A 275 25.94 -1.42 -35.41
CA GLY A 275 26.55 -2.61 -34.82
C GLY A 275 25.63 -3.10 -33.73
N SER A 276 25.61 -4.39 -33.44
CA SER A 276 24.76 -5.06 -32.46
C SER A 276 25.22 -4.86 -31.00
N ASP A 277 25.85 -3.74 -30.66
CA ASP A 277 26.34 -3.48 -29.31
C ASP A 277 25.28 -2.75 -28.43
N ASP A 278 24.40 -3.54 -27.81
CA ASP A 278 23.36 -3.04 -26.89
C ASP A 278 23.97 -2.28 -25.71
N THR A 279 25.21 -2.60 -25.31
CA THR A 279 25.87 -1.90 -24.19
C THR A 279 26.28 -0.48 -24.58
N ARG A 280 26.75 -0.27 -25.78
CA ARG A 280 27.08 1.04 -26.34
C ARG A 280 25.81 1.89 -26.50
N MET A 281 24.75 1.28 -27.03
CA MET A 281 23.47 1.95 -27.20
C MET A 281 22.86 2.38 -25.87
N MET A 282 22.94 1.52 -24.84
CA MET A 282 22.49 1.85 -23.48
C MET A 282 23.28 3.04 -22.90
N LYS A 283 24.61 3.06 -23.12
CA LYS A 283 25.45 4.19 -22.71
C LYS A 283 25.01 5.51 -23.36
N GLU A 284 24.74 5.50 -24.67
CA GLU A 284 24.27 6.70 -25.39
C GLU A 284 22.91 7.16 -24.84
N VAL A 285 21.94 6.26 -24.64
CA VAL A 285 20.62 6.59 -24.12
C VAL A 285 20.70 7.23 -22.76
N LEU A 286 21.42 6.63 -21.81
CA LEU A 286 21.55 7.15 -20.44
C LEU A 286 22.32 8.46 -20.39
N THR A 287 23.40 8.61 -21.16
CA THR A 287 24.13 9.88 -21.24
C THR A 287 23.23 11.01 -21.71
N ARG A 288 22.45 10.78 -22.75
CA ARG A 288 21.49 11.78 -23.25
C ARG A 288 20.34 12.01 -22.29
N ARG A 289 19.87 10.97 -21.57
CA ARG A 289 18.81 11.10 -20.56
C ARG A 289 19.23 12.04 -19.44
N PHE A 290 20.41 11.81 -18.89
CA PHE A 290 20.91 12.58 -17.74
C PHE A 290 21.58 13.91 -18.13
N GLY A 291 21.79 14.19 -19.40
CA GLY A 291 22.12 15.49 -19.93
C GLY A 291 20.92 16.45 -20.04
N ASN A 292 19.71 16.01 -19.74
CA ASN A 292 18.52 16.84 -19.72
C ASN A 292 18.08 17.13 -18.28
N ASN A 293 17.45 18.28 -18.07
CA ASN A 293 16.88 18.72 -16.77
C ASN A 293 15.54 18.02 -16.44
N TRP A 294 15.40 16.73 -16.74
CA TRP A 294 14.21 15.98 -16.35
C TRP A 294 14.36 15.44 -14.94
N SER A 295 13.24 15.30 -14.22
CA SER A 295 13.22 14.75 -12.86
C SER A 295 13.96 13.41 -12.79
N HIS A 296 14.87 13.27 -11.83
CA HIS A 296 15.64 12.04 -11.65
C HIS A 296 14.74 10.89 -11.19
N PRO A 297 14.96 9.65 -11.70
CA PRO A 297 14.26 8.48 -11.21
C PRO A 297 14.78 8.05 -9.84
N ASP A 298 13.91 7.41 -9.08
CA ASP A 298 14.28 6.74 -7.82
C ASP A 298 14.86 5.34 -8.10
N VAL A 299 14.51 4.73 -9.24
CA VAL A 299 15.02 3.43 -9.70
C VAL A 299 15.05 3.39 -11.22
N ILE A 300 16.07 2.77 -11.75
CA ILE A 300 16.23 2.47 -13.17
C ILE A 300 16.07 0.96 -13.38
N LEU A 301 15.23 0.56 -14.35
CA LEU A 301 15.12 -0.79 -14.86
C LEU A 301 15.67 -0.87 -16.29
N VAL A 302 16.55 -1.81 -16.54
CA VAL A 302 17.08 -2.13 -17.86
C VAL A 302 16.55 -3.49 -18.29
N ASP A 303 15.88 -3.55 -19.45
CA ASP A 303 15.55 -4.83 -20.09
C ASP A 303 16.81 -5.42 -20.71
N GLY A 304 17.49 -6.26 -19.94
CA GLY A 304 18.77 -6.86 -20.33
C GLY A 304 19.50 -7.49 -19.16
N GLY A 305 20.53 -8.27 -19.52
CA GLY A 305 21.35 -9.00 -18.56
C GLY A 305 22.52 -8.18 -17.97
N LEU A 306 23.43 -8.87 -17.30
CA LEU A 306 24.60 -8.28 -16.63
C LEU A 306 25.42 -7.30 -17.48
N PRO A 307 25.68 -7.55 -18.80
CA PRO A 307 26.45 -6.60 -19.61
C PRO A 307 25.81 -5.23 -19.72
N GLN A 308 24.48 -5.18 -19.97
CA GLN A 308 23.73 -3.92 -20.07
C GLN A 308 23.64 -3.21 -18.70
N VAL A 309 23.46 -3.96 -17.62
CA VAL A 309 23.46 -3.44 -16.23
C VAL A 309 24.81 -2.82 -15.90
N ASN A 310 25.92 -3.50 -16.20
CA ASN A 310 27.26 -2.98 -15.94
C ASN A 310 27.56 -1.71 -16.78
N ALA A 311 27.12 -1.70 -18.05
CA ALA A 311 27.25 -0.52 -18.89
C ALA A 311 26.49 0.69 -18.32
N ALA A 312 25.24 0.48 -17.88
CA ALA A 312 24.41 1.50 -17.25
C ALA A 312 25.02 1.98 -15.91
N LYS A 313 25.51 1.05 -15.07
CA LYS A 313 26.16 1.37 -13.80
C LYS A 313 27.40 2.25 -13.99
N ASN A 314 28.23 1.95 -14.98
CA ASN A 314 29.43 2.74 -15.29
C ASN A 314 29.10 4.16 -15.71
N ILE A 315 28.03 4.39 -16.46
CA ILE A 315 27.59 5.73 -16.86
C ILE A 315 27.04 6.48 -15.65
N LEU A 316 26.19 5.88 -14.84
CA LEU A 316 25.69 6.52 -13.62
C LEU A 316 26.84 6.93 -12.68
N HIS A 317 27.83 6.08 -12.53
CA HIS A 317 29.03 6.38 -11.74
C HIS A 317 29.83 7.56 -12.32
N LYS A 318 30.07 7.60 -13.64
CA LYS A 318 30.75 8.72 -14.33
C LYS A 318 30.00 10.06 -14.17
N LEU A 319 28.67 10.00 -14.08
CA LEU A 319 27.81 11.17 -13.87
C LEU A 319 27.62 11.54 -12.39
N GLY A 320 28.28 10.82 -11.46
CA GLY A 320 28.15 11.05 -10.02
C GLY A 320 26.78 10.67 -9.46
N LEU A 321 25.97 9.88 -10.18
CA LEU A 321 24.60 9.55 -9.81
C LEU A 321 24.55 8.21 -9.07
N ARG A 322 23.96 8.23 -7.87
CA ARG A 322 23.74 7.02 -7.05
C ARG A 322 22.28 6.55 -7.13
N ILE A 323 21.83 6.17 -8.32
CA ILE A 323 20.47 5.68 -8.57
C ILE A 323 20.49 4.15 -8.56
N PRO A 324 19.62 3.47 -7.80
CA PRO A 324 19.44 2.02 -7.85
C PRO A 324 19.14 1.55 -9.27
N LEU A 325 19.89 0.54 -9.73
CA LEU A 325 19.81 -0.01 -11.06
C LEU A 325 19.48 -1.51 -10.98
N ILE A 326 18.49 -1.94 -11.75
CA ILE A 326 18.03 -3.32 -11.82
C ILE A 326 18.05 -3.75 -13.29
N GLY A 327 18.60 -4.91 -13.57
CA GLY A 327 18.40 -5.60 -14.83
C GLY A 327 17.29 -6.63 -14.71
N ILE A 328 16.58 -6.87 -15.79
CA ILE A 328 15.66 -7.98 -15.90
C ILE A 328 15.89 -8.69 -17.22
N ALA A 329 16.11 -10.01 -17.16
CA ALA A 329 16.24 -10.85 -18.35
C ALA A 329 15.33 -12.07 -18.22
N LYS A 330 14.96 -12.64 -19.37
CA LYS A 330 14.28 -13.94 -19.40
C LYS A 330 15.31 -15.03 -19.14
N GLY A 331 15.08 -15.85 -18.14
CA GLY A 331 15.91 -17.01 -17.83
C GLY A 331 15.97 -18.01 -18.99
N PRO A 332 16.94 -18.95 -18.98
CA PRO A 332 17.22 -19.88 -20.08
C PRO A 332 16.00 -20.65 -20.59
N GLU A 333 15.08 -21.01 -19.69
CA GLU A 333 13.85 -21.74 -20.04
C GLU A 333 12.65 -20.81 -20.32
N ARG A 334 12.81 -19.48 -20.33
CA ARG A 334 11.75 -18.47 -20.51
C ARG A 334 10.59 -18.54 -19.49
N LYS A 335 10.70 -19.38 -18.47
CA LYS A 335 9.67 -19.57 -17.43
C LYS A 335 9.82 -18.67 -16.22
N ARG A 336 11.01 -18.07 -16.02
CA ARG A 336 11.31 -17.16 -14.89
C ARG A 336 11.96 -15.88 -15.39
N ASN A 337 11.78 -14.80 -14.63
CA ASN A 337 12.51 -13.54 -14.83
C ASN A 337 13.69 -13.54 -13.86
N ASP A 338 14.89 -13.35 -14.40
CA ASP A 338 16.10 -13.20 -13.60
C ASP A 338 16.35 -11.71 -13.36
N PHE A 339 16.47 -11.33 -12.09
CA PHE A 339 16.76 -9.95 -11.69
C PHE A 339 18.23 -9.80 -11.35
N PHE A 340 18.87 -8.77 -11.91
CA PHE A 340 20.26 -8.41 -11.67
C PHE A 340 20.33 -7.10 -10.90
N GLY A 341 20.81 -7.14 -9.67
CA GLY A 341 20.85 -6.02 -8.74
C GLY A 341 19.86 -6.17 -7.59
N ASN A 342 20.02 -5.33 -6.57
CA ASN A 342 19.16 -5.35 -5.39
C ASN A 342 17.89 -4.54 -5.65
N ILE A 343 16.72 -5.16 -5.51
CA ILE A 343 15.43 -4.48 -5.62
C ILE A 343 15.28 -3.55 -4.41
N PRO A 344 15.17 -2.23 -4.62
CA PRO A 344 15.04 -1.28 -3.52
C PRO A 344 13.72 -1.45 -2.77
N LEU A 345 13.74 -1.11 -1.50
CA LEU A 345 12.55 -1.05 -0.67
C LEU A 345 11.49 -0.13 -1.31
N GLY A 346 10.25 -0.61 -1.38
CA GLY A 346 9.16 0.17 -1.97
C GLY A 346 8.89 -0.13 -3.45
N VAL A 347 9.71 -0.98 -4.09
CA VAL A 347 9.49 -1.50 -5.44
C VAL A 347 9.23 -2.99 -5.37
N THR A 348 8.22 -3.47 -6.06
CA THR A 348 7.85 -4.89 -6.12
C THR A 348 8.31 -5.51 -7.44
N GLU A 349 8.62 -6.80 -7.46
CA GLU A 349 8.91 -7.54 -8.69
C GLU A 349 7.77 -7.39 -9.71
N LYS A 350 6.53 -7.38 -9.26
CA LYS A 350 5.34 -7.17 -10.10
C LYS A 350 5.36 -5.81 -10.80
N GLU A 351 5.80 -4.75 -10.12
CA GLU A 351 5.94 -3.42 -10.72
C GLU A 351 7.08 -3.37 -11.74
N LEU A 352 8.19 -4.04 -11.45
CA LEU A 352 9.34 -4.13 -12.37
C LEU A 352 8.96 -4.91 -13.63
N ILE A 353 8.23 -6.02 -13.50
CA ILE A 353 7.73 -6.79 -14.64
C ILE A 353 6.77 -5.93 -15.46
N ALA A 354 5.82 -5.23 -14.83
CA ALA A 354 4.90 -4.34 -15.53
C ALA A 354 5.62 -3.19 -16.25
N LEU A 355 6.67 -2.64 -15.64
CA LEU A 355 7.49 -1.58 -16.22
C LEU A 355 8.27 -2.08 -17.45
N ARG A 356 8.87 -3.31 -17.36
CA ARG A 356 9.52 -3.96 -18.50
C ARG A 356 8.54 -4.20 -19.64
N ASP A 357 7.39 -4.81 -19.34
CA ASP A 357 6.40 -5.16 -20.35
C ASP A 357 5.88 -3.91 -21.07
N GLU A 358 5.74 -2.81 -20.33
CA GLU A 358 5.35 -1.52 -20.91
C GLU A 358 6.47 -0.91 -21.77
N ALA A 359 7.75 -1.03 -21.35
CA ALA A 359 8.89 -0.58 -22.14
C ALA A 359 8.95 -1.35 -23.47
N HIS A 360 8.83 -2.66 -23.42
CA HIS A 360 8.79 -3.52 -24.59
C HIS A 360 7.59 -3.22 -25.49
N ARG A 361 6.38 -3.05 -24.92
CA ARG A 361 5.18 -2.65 -25.66
C ARG A 361 5.36 -1.31 -26.39
N PHE A 362 5.97 -0.33 -25.72
CA PHE A 362 6.21 1.00 -26.25
C PHE A 362 7.24 0.97 -27.42
N ALA A 363 8.28 0.14 -27.29
CA ALA A 363 9.26 -0.11 -28.34
C ALA A 363 8.60 -0.73 -29.60
N ILE A 364 7.85 -1.83 -29.43
CA ILE A 364 7.18 -2.53 -30.56
C ILE A 364 6.22 -1.59 -31.31
N ARG A 365 5.44 -0.78 -30.63
CA ARG A 365 4.51 0.16 -31.25
C ARG A 365 5.22 1.16 -32.16
N TYR A 366 6.41 1.57 -31.79
CA TYR A 366 7.24 2.44 -32.62
C TYR A 366 7.76 1.75 -33.87
N HIS A 367 8.24 0.49 -33.72
CA HIS A 367 8.69 -0.29 -34.85
C HIS A 367 7.62 -0.44 -35.92
N LYS A 368 6.36 -0.72 -35.50
CA LYS A 368 5.24 -0.81 -36.45
C LYS A 368 5.00 0.52 -37.18
N LYS A 369 5.08 1.67 -36.48
CA LYS A 369 4.89 3.00 -37.09
C LYS A 369 5.98 3.32 -38.13
N VAL A 370 7.25 3.10 -37.80
CA VAL A 370 8.39 3.37 -38.69
C VAL A 370 8.35 2.47 -39.93
N ARG A 371 7.95 1.19 -39.78
CA ARG A 371 7.75 0.30 -40.95
C ARG A 371 6.63 0.79 -41.86
N ALA A 372 5.49 1.21 -41.33
CA ALA A 372 4.38 1.75 -42.07
C ALA A 372 4.79 3.03 -42.85
N GLU A 373 5.51 3.95 -42.20
CA GLU A 373 6.02 5.19 -42.85
C GLU A 373 7.05 4.90 -43.95
N LYS A 374 7.91 3.91 -43.81
CA LYS A 374 8.84 3.47 -44.84
C LYS A 374 8.14 2.81 -46.04
N PHE A 375 7.06 2.06 -45.76
CA PHE A 375 6.24 1.44 -46.81
C PHE A 375 5.54 2.50 -47.67
N LEU A 376 4.93 3.51 -47.02
CA LEU A 376 4.25 4.63 -47.71
C LEU A 376 5.22 5.54 -48.50
N LYS A 377 6.49 5.63 -48.09
CA LYS A 377 7.52 6.40 -48.84
C LYS A 377 8.15 5.60 -50.01
N LYS A 378 8.02 4.28 -50.06
CA LYS A 378 8.46 3.44 -51.18
C LYS A 378 7.37 3.33 -52.28
N SER A 379 6.13 3.71 -51.96
CA SER A 379 4.97 3.69 -52.91
C SER A 379 4.68 5.05 -53.52
N LYS A 380 5.56 6.03 -53.31
CA LYS A 380 5.64 7.30 -54.05
C LYS A 380 7.00 7.34 -54.78
#